data_bb7e27c331f25a44c50f50fc5d463eac
#
_entry.id   bb7e27c331f25a44c50f50fc5d463eac
#
_cell.length_a   1.000
_cell.length_b   1.000
_cell.length_c   1.000
_cell.angle_alpha   90.00
_cell.angle_beta   90.00
_cell.angle_gamma   90.00
#
_symmetry.space_group_name_H-M   'P 1'
#
loop_
_entity.id
_entity.type
_entity.pdbx_description
1 polymer ?
#
loop_
_entity_poly.entity_id
_entity_poly.type
_entity_poly.pdbx_seq_one_letter_code
_entity_poly.pdbx_strand_id
1 'polypeptide(L)'
;MNKDLTVGNPQSVLWKFCMPLFGSIIFQQLYNIADSLVAGKFVGENALAAVGNSYEITLIFIAFAFGCNMGCSVIVSKLFGAKDFKGMKTAVYTACIFSGAICLLLMLIGIAGSGLLLHLIRTPDEVFADSKLYLDIYAWGLPFVFFYNIATGIFSALGDSKTPFYFLAVSSISNIAVDIWFVKVFHMGVAGVAWATFICQGISCILAMTVVFRRLSKIEGKEKAPIFDLELLKQIVVIAVPSTLQQSFISLGNIMIQSIINGFGAPVMAGYSAAVKLNNLVITSFTTLGNGISNYTAQNLGAQKLSRIKQGFTVGIKLVWMLSLPLFLLYFFGGNIVLKLFMDEPTELALHTGIIYLKILSPFYFVVSAKLVADGILRGAGLMKYFMIATFTDLILRVILAFCFSKTLLGATGIWCAWPIGWCVATMLSISFYRKGPWATHPDSLSTDGSDFF
;
A
#
# COMPACT_ATOMS: atom_id res chain seq x y z
N MET A 1 1.90 -10.22 -20.73
CA MET A 1 2.10 -9.41 -21.97
C MET A 1 2.13 -7.95 -21.54
N ASN A 2 3.18 -7.23 -21.93
CA ASN A 2 3.28 -5.80 -21.69
C ASN A 2 2.11 -5.08 -22.36
N LYS A 3 1.44 -4.19 -21.65
CA LYS A 3 0.32 -3.41 -22.18
C LYS A 3 0.69 -1.93 -22.16
N ASP A 4 0.64 -1.33 -23.32
CA ASP A 4 0.81 0.12 -23.45
C ASP A 4 -0.47 0.82 -22.95
N LEU A 5 -0.37 1.51 -21.80
CA LEU A 5 -1.48 2.25 -21.21
C LEU A 5 -1.74 3.57 -21.94
N THR A 6 -0.90 3.93 -22.91
CA THR A 6 -1.02 5.15 -23.72
C THR A 6 -1.89 4.97 -24.97
N VAL A 7 -2.36 3.74 -25.23
CA VAL A 7 -3.13 3.38 -26.44
C VAL A 7 -4.49 2.80 -26.06
N GLY A 8 -5.50 3.07 -26.88
CA GLY A 8 -6.86 2.58 -26.70
C GLY A 8 -7.73 3.51 -25.83
N ASN A 9 -8.99 3.13 -25.60
CA ASN A 9 -9.93 3.91 -24.80
C ASN A 9 -9.51 3.90 -23.32
N PRO A 10 -9.28 5.07 -22.68
CA PRO A 10 -8.81 5.17 -21.30
C PRO A 10 -9.67 4.39 -20.30
N GLN A 11 -10.99 4.38 -20.47
CA GLN A 11 -11.90 3.65 -19.60
C GLN A 11 -11.62 2.14 -19.64
N SER A 12 -11.55 1.56 -20.83
CA SER A 12 -11.26 0.12 -21.01
C SER A 12 -9.86 -0.25 -20.51
N VAL A 13 -8.88 0.64 -20.76
CA VAL A 13 -7.49 0.43 -20.35
C VAL A 13 -7.38 0.42 -18.83
N LEU A 14 -7.90 1.45 -18.14
CA LEU A 14 -7.87 1.56 -16.68
C LEU A 14 -8.66 0.44 -16.00
N TRP A 15 -9.85 0.08 -16.49
CA TRP A 15 -10.62 -1.05 -15.97
C TRP A 15 -9.84 -2.36 -16.00
N LYS A 16 -9.31 -2.70 -17.18
CA LYS A 16 -8.57 -3.95 -17.37
C LYS A 16 -7.25 -3.98 -16.59
N PHE A 17 -6.69 -2.81 -16.28
CA PHE A 17 -5.48 -2.69 -15.50
C PHE A 17 -5.76 -2.71 -13.98
N CYS A 18 -6.78 -1.99 -13.52
CA CYS A 18 -7.06 -1.84 -12.09
C CYS A 18 -7.79 -3.05 -11.47
N MET A 19 -8.61 -3.79 -12.25
CA MET A 19 -9.36 -4.94 -11.71
C MET A 19 -8.46 -6.06 -11.13
N PRO A 20 -7.39 -6.51 -11.78
CA PRO A 20 -6.48 -7.48 -11.17
C PRO A 20 -5.75 -6.92 -9.92
N LEU A 21 -5.43 -5.63 -9.90
CA LEU A 21 -4.85 -4.99 -8.72
C LEU A 21 -5.81 -5.03 -7.54
N PHE A 22 -7.10 -4.77 -7.77
CA PHE A 22 -8.12 -4.90 -6.74
C PHE A 22 -8.25 -6.35 -6.25
N GLY A 23 -8.25 -7.33 -7.17
CA GLY A 23 -8.24 -8.75 -6.80
C GLY A 23 -7.04 -9.13 -5.93
N SER A 24 -5.87 -8.53 -6.15
CA SER A 24 -4.67 -8.76 -5.34
C SER A 24 -4.87 -8.41 -3.87
N ILE A 25 -5.66 -7.36 -3.57
CA ILE A 25 -5.94 -6.95 -2.18
C ILE A 25 -6.74 -8.02 -1.45
N ILE A 26 -7.72 -8.63 -2.13
CA ILE A 26 -8.53 -9.70 -1.53
C ILE A 26 -7.64 -10.86 -1.11
N PHE A 27 -6.73 -11.31 -1.99
CA PHE A 27 -5.79 -12.38 -1.66
C PHE A 27 -4.82 -11.99 -0.56
N GLN A 28 -4.35 -10.74 -0.54
CA GLN A 28 -3.46 -10.24 0.53
C GLN A 28 -4.17 -10.22 1.89
N GLN A 29 -5.45 -9.82 1.93
CA GLN A 29 -6.22 -9.85 3.17
C GLN A 29 -6.54 -11.26 3.63
N LEU A 30 -6.89 -12.16 2.70
CA LEU A 30 -7.09 -13.58 3.02
C LEU A 30 -5.80 -14.21 3.59
N TYR A 31 -4.64 -13.89 3.04
CA TYR A 31 -3.35 -14.31 3.56
C TYR A 31 -3.14 -13.83 5.01
N ASN A 32 -3.29 -12.54 5.29
CA ASN A 32 -3.10 -11.97 6.63
C ASN A 32 -4.05 -12.57 7.68
N ILE A 33 -5.30 -12.83 7.27
CA ILE A 33 -6.29 -13.49 8.14
C ILE A 33 -5.90 -14.93 8.40
N ALA A 34 -5.47 -15.66 7.37
CA ALA A 34 -5.10 -17.06 7.49
C ALA A 34 -3.87 -17.27 8.38
N ASP A 35 -2.81 -16.46 8.23
CA ASP A 35 -1.63 -16.49 9.11
C ASP A 35 -2.02 -16.32 10.57
N SER A 36 -2.87 -15.33 10.86
CA SER A 36 -3.36 -15.07 12.21
C SER A 36 -4.20 -16.22 12.74
N LEU A 37 -5.06 -16.81 11.90
CA LEU A 37 -5.87 -17.97 12.29
C LEU A 37 -5.03 -19.22 12.53
N VAL A 38 -4.00 -19.48 11.72
CA VAL A 38 -3.10 -20.62 11.91
C VAL A 38 -2.32 -20.46 13.20
N ALA A 39 -1.74 -19.29 13.44
CA ALA A 39 -1.01 -19.01 14.68
C ALA A 39 -1.94 -19.15 15.92
N GLY A 40 -3.10 -18.53 15.91
CA GLY A 40 -4.02 -18.54 17.04
C GLY A 40 -4.66 -19.90 17.31
N LYS A 41 -5.15 -20.57 16.26
CA LYS A 41 -5.93 -21.82 16.41
C LYS A 41 -5.09 -23.07 16.62
N PHE A 42 -3.91 -23.12 16.02
CA PHE A 42 -3.07 -24.34 16.04
C PHE A 42 -1.83 -24.25 16.92
N VAL A 43 -1.37 -23.03 17.25
CA VAL A 43 -0.22 -22.83 18.14
C VAL A 43 -0.67 -22.31 19.51
N GLY A 44 -1.57 -21.32 19.54
CA GLY A 44 -2.15 -20.76 20.76
C GLY A 44 -2.12 -19.23 20.83
N GLU A 45 -2.68 -18.70 21.91
CA GLU A 45 -2.85 -17.24 22.11
C GLU A 45 -1.52 -16.50 22.16
N ASN A 46 -0.51 -17.06 22.81
CA ASN A 46 0.83 -16.46 22.88
C ASN A 46 1.50 -16.35 21.50
N ALA A 47 1.30 -17.35 20.65
CA ALA A 47 1.79 -17.30 19.27
C ALA A 47 1.10 -16.21 18.45
N LEU A 48 -0.21 -16.07 18.58
CA LEU A 48 -0.97 -15.00 17.93
C LEU A 48 -0.48 -13.62 18.39
N ALA A 49 -0.25 -13.46 19.70
CA ALA A 49 0.30 -12.24 20.27
C ALA A 49 1.73 -11.95 19.77
N ALA A 50 2.58 -12.97 19.67
CA ALA A 50 3.94 -12.85 19.17
C ALA A 50 4.00 -12.39 17.72
N VAL A 51 3.18 -13.01 16.84
CA VAL A 51 3.05 -12.62 15.43
C VAL A 51 2.51 -11.18 15.32
N GLY A 52 1.49 -10.83 16.12
CA GLY A 52 0.90 -9.49 16.14
C GLY A 52 1.90 -8.40 16.54
N ASN A 53 2.67 -8.61 17.61
CA ASN A 53 3.72 -7.69 18.05
C ASN A 53 4.81 -7.50 16.99
N SER A 54 5.25 -8.58 16.38
CA SER A 54 6.27 -8.52 15.33
C SER A 54 5.76 -7.80 14.07
N TYR A 55 4.47 -7.94 13.77
CA TYR A 55 3.83 -7.30 12.61
C TYR A 55 3.95 -5.77 12.62
N GLU A 56 3.79 -5.12 13.77
CA GLU A 56 3.92 -3.66 13.89
C GLU A 56 5.33 -3.18 13.48
N ILE A 57 6.37 -3.93 13.83
CA ILE A 57 7.75 -3.64 13.41
C ILE A 57 7.92 -3.92 11.91
N THR A 58 7.34 -5.01 11.41
CA THR A 58 7.44 -5.35 9.98
C THR A 58 6.79 -4.31 9.06
N LEU A 59 5.75 -3.59 9.54
CA LEU A 59 5.14 -2.49 8.79
C LEU A 59 6.13 -1.36 8.45
N ILE A 60 7.12 -1.12 9.31
CA ILE A 60 8.19 -0.14 9.04
C ILE A 60 9.03 -0.61 7.86
N PHE A 61 9.46 -1.88 7.85
CA PHE A 61 10.22 -2.45 6.74
C PHE A 61 9.43 -2.46 5.44
N ILE A 62 8.14 -2.80 5.52
CA ILE A 62 7.22 -2.77 4.37
C ILE A 62 7.07 -1.36 3.81
N ALA A 63 7.06 -0.31 4.66
CA ALA A 63 6.98 1.07 4.20
C ALA A 63 8.17 1.47 3.30
N PHE A 64 9.39 1.02 3.63
CA PHE A 64 10.56 1.24 2.78
C PHE A 64 10.47 0.45 1.47
N ALA A 65 10.07 -0.83 1.53
CA ALA A 65 9.88 -1.65 0.33
C ALA A 65 8.82 -1.03 -0.60
N PHE A 66 7.72 -0.51 -0.04
CA PHE A 66 6.68 0.20 -0.78
C PHE A 66 7.22 1.48 -1.42
N GLY A 67 8.02 2.27 -0.70
CA GLY A 67 8.65 3.48 -1.25
C GLY A 67 9.56 3.17 -2.43
N CYS A 68 10.42 2.16 -2.31
CA CYS A 68 11.29 1.69 -3.40
C CYS A 68 10.47 1.22 -4.62
N ASN A 69 9.38 0.48 -4.37
CA ASN A 69 8.43 0.07 -5.41
C ASN A 69 7.87 1.29 -6.16
N MET A 70 7.36 2.28 -5.43
CA MET A 70 6.75 3.48 -6.04
C MET A 70 7.76 4.28 -6.86
N GLY A 71 8.96 4.51 -6.33
CA GLY A 71 10.04 5.18 -7.05
C GLY A 71 10.41 4.47 -8.34
N CYS A 72 10.64 3.17 -8.28
CA CYS A 72 10.92 2.33 -9.44
C CYS A 72 9.76 2.36 -10.44
N SER A 73 8.56 2.08 -9.99
CA SER A 73 7.37 1.90 -10.83
C SER A 73 7.05 3.15 -11.64
N VAL A 74 7.08 4.33 -11.04
CA VAL A 74 6.76 5.60 -11.71
C VAL A 74 7.82 5.96 -12.76
N ILE A 75 9.11 5.86 -12.42
CA ILE A 75 10.19 6.21 -13.35
C ILE A 75 10.25 5.22 -14.52
N VAL A 76 10.13 3.93 -14.26
CA VAL A 76 10.06 2.89 -15.32
C VAL A 76 8.83 3.10 -16.19
N SER A 77 7.66 3.44 -15.61
CA SER A 77 6.44 3.78 -16.38
C SER A 77 6.65 4.96 -17.30
N LYS A 78 7.27 6.04 -16.82
CA LYS A 78 7.56 7.26 -17.60
C LYS A 78 8.46 6.94 -18.79
N LEU A 79 9.56 6.21 -18.56
CA LEU A 79 10.51 5.82 -19.62
C LEU A 79 9.90 4.83 -20.61
N PHE A 80 9.07 3.90 -20.14
CA PHE A 80 8.32 2.98 -20.99
C PHE A 80 7.35 3.74 -21.90
N GLY A 81 6.62 4.70 -21.37
CA GLY A 81 5.73 5.58 -22.15
C GLY A 81 6.46 6.44 -23.17
N ALA A 82 7.65 6.94 -22.83
CA ALA A 82 8.54 7.66 -23.72
C ALA A 82 9.23 6.77 -24.79
N LYS A 83 9.06 5.44 -24.70
CA LYS A 83 9.75 4.44 -25.53
C LYS A 83 11.28 4.49 -25.38
N ASP A 84 11.79 5.06 -24.31
CA ASP A 84 13.21 5.00 -23.94
C ASP A 84 13.50 3.68 -23.23
N PHE A 85 13.66 2.62 -24.01
CA PHE A 85 13.89 1.28 -23.47
C PHE A 85 15.29 1.10 -22.86
N LYS A 86 16.28 1.90 -23.30
CA LYS A 86 17.63 1.90 -22.72
C LYS A 86 17.61 2.51 -21.33
N GLY A 87 17.07 3.73 -21.19
CA GLY A 87 16.87 4.38 -19.91
C GLY A 87 15.99 3.56 -18.97
N MET A 88 14.92 2.94 -19.48
CA MET A 88 14.04 2.07 -18.69
C MET A 88 14.79 0.87 -18.08
N LYS A 89 15.63 0.16 -18.85
CA LYS A 89 16.46 -0.95 -18.34
C LYS A 89 17.44 -0.44 -17.27
N THR A 90 18.09 0.69 -17.53
CA THR A 90 19.00 1.34 -16.56
C THR A 90 18.26 1.72 -15.29
N ALA A 91 17.05 2.28 -15.39
CA ALA A 91 16.22 2.62 -14.22
C ALA A 91 15.87 1.38 -13.38
N VAL A 92 15.55 0.25 -14.02
CA VAL A 92 15.31 -1.02 -13.32
C VAL A 92 16.56 -1.49 -12.57
N TYR A 93 17.72 -1.50 -13.22
CA TYR A 93 18.98 -1.91 -12.56
C TYR A 93 19.36 -0.97 -11.42
N THR A 94 19.26 0.34 -11.63
CA THR A 94 19.51 1.36 -10.60
C THR A 94 18.57 1.18 -9.41
N ALA A 95 17.26 0.94 -9.66
CA ALA A 95 16.27 0.68 -8.62
C ALA A 95 16.58 -0.60 -7.83
N CYS A 96 17.00 -1.68 -8.50
CA CYS A 96 17.40 -2.93 -7.85
C CYS A 96 18.62 -2.72 -6.93
N ILE A 97 19.64 -1.97 -7.39
CA ILE A 97 20.84 -1.67 -6.59
C ILE A 97 20.47 -0.81 -5.38
N PHE A 98 19.70 0.26 -5.59
CA PHE A 98 19.25 1.13 -4.51
C PHE A 98 18.41 0.38 -3.48
N SER A 99 17.42 -0.40 -3.93
CA SER A 99 16.56 -1.19 -3.04
C SER A 99 17.35 -2.28 -2.32
N GLY A 100 18.34 -2.88 -2.97
CA GLY A 100 19.24 -3.86 -2.35
C GLY A 100 20.09 -3.23 -1.24
N ALA A 101 20.60 -2.02 -1.44
CA ALA A 101 21.38 -1.29 -0.42
C ALA A 101 20.52 -0.92 0.80
N ILE A 102 19.29 -0.39 0.57
CA ILE A 102 18.33 -0.09 1.65
C ILE A 102 17.92 -1.37 2.37
N CYS A 103 17.62 -2.43 1.63
CA CYS A 103 17.26 -3.72 2.19
C CYS A 103 18.38 -4.30 3.08
N LEU A 104 19.62 -4.27 2.62
CA LEU A 104 20.76 -4.76 3.40
C LEU A 104 20.92 -3.97 4.70
N LEU A 105 20.80 -2.64 4.64
CA LEU A 105 20.84 -1.79 5.82
C LEU A 105 19.74 -2.14 6.82
N LEU A 106 18.51 -2.27 6.36
CA LEU A 106 17.36 -2.61 7.21
C LEU A 106 17.42 -4.04 7.74
N MET A 107 17.94 -4.98 6.95
CA MET A 107 18.17 -6.36 7.39
C MET A 107 19.19 -6.40 8.54
N LEU A 108 20.29 -5.69 8.42
CA LEU A 108 21.31 -5.58 9.49
C LEU A 108 20.73 -4.93 10.75
N ILE A 109 19.96 -3.85 10.60
CA ILE A 109 19.25 -3.21 11.72
C ILE A 109 18.21 -4.16 12.34
N GLY A 110 17.46 -4.88 11.51
CA GLY A 110 16.45 -5.83 11.97
C GLY A 110 17.06 -6.98 12.77
N ILE A 111 18.10 -7.60 12.26
CA ILE A 111 18.77 -8.74 12.93
C ILE A 111 19.49 -8.30 14.21
N ALA A 112 20.30 -7.22 14.14
CA ALA A 112 21.04 -6.75 15.29
C ALA A 112 20.16 -6.06 16.34
N GLY A 113 19.05 -5.43 15.91
CA GLY A 113 18.18 -4.60 16.72
C GLY A 113 16.84 -5.23 17.11
N SER A 114 16.54 -6.47 16.70
CA SER A 114 15.22 -7.10 16.97
C SER A 114 14.82 -7.06 18.44
N GLY A 115 15.75 -7.42 19.33
CA GLY A 115 15.51 -7.34 20.77
C GLY A 115 15.24 -5.92 21.27
N LEU A 116 16.03 -4.92 20.82
CA LEU A 116 15.83 -3.53 21.18
C LEU A 116 14.48 -2.99 20.66
N LEU A 117 14.12 -3.30 19.42
CA LEU A 117 12.84 -2.89 18.83
C LEU A 117 11.66 -3.45 19.62
N LEU A 118 11.71 -4.72 20.01
CA LEU A 118 10.67 -5.36 20.83
C LEU A 118 10.58 -4.75 22.22
N HIS A 119 11.72 -4.41 22.85
CA HIS A 119 11.73 -3.68 24.14
C HIS A 119 11.13 -2.28 24.01
N LEU A 120 11.41 -1.56 22.94
CA LEU A 120 10.86 -0.22 22.67
C LEU A 120 9.33 -0.23 22.57
N ILE A 121 8.75 -1.26 21.99
CA ILE A 121 7.28 -1.43 21.93
C ILE A 121 6.70 -2.10 23.17
N ARG A 122 7.52 -2.34 24.22
CA ARG A 122 7.13 -2.96 25.49
C ARG A 122 6.47 -4.33 25.32
N THR A 123 7.08 -5.18 24.52
CA THR A 123 6.63 -6.57 24.35
C THR A 123 6.68 -7.30 25.68
N PRO A 124 5.58 -7.98 26.11
CA PRO A 124 5.57 -8.77 27.35
C PRO A 124 6.60 -9.91 27.31
N ASP A 125 7.21 -10.20 28.47
CA ASP A 125 8.25 -11.24 28.60
C ASP A 125 7.78 -12.63 28.14
N GLU A 126 6.48 -12.93 28.36
CA GLU A 126 5.84 -14.21 28.00
C GLU A 126 5.89 -14.52 26.50
N VAL A 127 5.83 -13.49 25.65
CA VAL A 127 5.80 -13.62 24.18
C VAL A 127 7.07 -13.07 23.53
N PHE A 128 8.02 -12.55 24.30
CA PHE A 128 9.22 -11.90 23.80
C PHE A 128 10.09 -12.83 22.94
N ALA A 129 10.33 -14.05 23.42
CA ALA A 129 11.17 -15.02 22.73
C ALA A 129 10.60 -15.41 21.36
N ASP A 130 9.30 -15.67 21.31
CA ASP A 130 8.57 -16.02 20.06
C ASP A 130 8.49 -14.83 19.11
N SER A 131 8.23 -13.62 19.63
CA SER A 131 8.24 -12.39 18.84
C SER A 131 9.60 -12.12 18.22
N LYS A 132 10.68 -12.32 19.01
CA LYS A 132 12.05 -12.15 18.52
C LYS A 132 12.39 -13.16 17.43
N LEU A 133 12.05 -14.44 17.65
CA LEU A 133 12.28 -15.50 16.67
C LEU A 133 11.56 -15.21 15.35
N TYR A 134 10.28 -14.80 15.42
CA TYR A 134 9.51 -14.41 14.23
C TYR A 134 10.16 -13.23 13.50
N LEU A 135 10.52 -12.18 14.23
CA LEU A 135 11.13 -10.97 13.68
C LEU A 135 12.51 -11.24 13.07
N ASP A 136 13.34 -12.09 13.69
CA ASP A 136 14.65 -12.48 13.17
C ASP A 136 14.50 -13.23 11.83
N ILE A 137 13.58 -14.19 11.75
CA ILE A 137 13.31 -14.93 10.50
C ILE A 137 12.75 -13.97 9.43
N TYR A 138 11.85 -13.06 9.81
CA TYR A 138 11.30 -12.05 8.89
C TYR A 138 12.40 -11.11 8.37
N ALA A 139 13.33 -10.68 9.24
CA ALA A 139 14.45 -9.82 8.85
C ALA A 139 15.36 -10.50 7.82
N TRP A 140 15.64 -11.80 7.97
CA TRP A 140 16.32 -12.59 6.94
C TRP A 140 15.55 -12.66 5.62
N GLY A 141 14.22 -12.60 5.66
CA GLY A 141 13.32 -12.60 4.50
C GLY A 141 13.18 -11.24 3.80
N LEU A 142 13.70 -10.14 4.38
CA LEU A 142 13.56 -8.80 3.79
C LEU A 142 14.01 -8.70 2.32
N PRO A 143 15.11 -9.33 1.86
CA PRO A 143 15.47 -9.30 0.45
C PRO A 143 14.33 -9.80 -0.46
N PHE A 144 13.62 -10.82 -0.06
CA PHE A 144 12.49 -11.36 -0.84
C PHE A 144 11.32 -10.37 -0.88
N VAL A 145 11.03 -9.71 0.25
CA VAL A 145 9.98 -8.67 0.32
C VAL A 145 10.34 -7.49 -0.59
N PHE A 146 11.58 -6.99 -0.51
CA PHE A 146 12.01 -5.84 -1.30
C PHE A 146 12.01 -6.14 -2.80
N PHE A 147 12.65 -7.21 -3.23
CA PHE A 147 12.75 -7.53 -4.66
C PHE A 147 11.42 -8.01 -5.25
N TYR A 148 10.55 -8.64 -4.46
CA TYR A 148 9.19 -8.92 -4.89
C TYR A 148 8.39 -7.62 -5.12
N ASN A 149 8.51 -6.63 -4.22
CA ASN A 149 7.91 -5.31 -4.41
C ASN A 149 8.45 -4.60 -5.65
N ILE A 150 9.75 -4.63 -5.90
CA ILE A 150 10.34 -4.09 -7.13
C ILE A 150 9.78 -4.80 -8.37
N ALA A 151 9.69 -6.13 -8.34
CA ALA A 151 9.13 -6.90 -9.47
C ALA A 151 7.67 -6.51 -9.76
N THR A 152 6.83 -6.38 -8.71
CA THR A 152 5.42 -5.96 -8.87
C THR A 152 5.31 -4.53 -9.41
N GLY A 153 6.21 -3.63 -8.97
CA GLY A 153 6.33 -2.27 -9.50
C GLY A 153 6.69 -2.25 -10.99
N ILE A 154 7.65 -3.07 -11.41
CA ILE A 154 8.04 -3.19 -12.81
C ILE A 154 6.91 -3.77 -13.68
N PHE A 155 6.22 -4.82 -13.21
CA PHE A 155 5.05 -5.34 -13.94
C PHE A 155 3.98 -4.27 -14.11
N SER A 156 3.66 -3.54 -13.05
CA SER A 156 2.70 -2.44 -13.09
C SER A 156 3.16 -1.32 -14.03
N ALA A 157 4.44 -0.99 -14.02
CA ALA A 157 5.04 -0.01 -14.92
C ALA A 157 4.95 -0.41 -16.40
N LEU A 158 5.01 -1.71 -16.70
CA LEU A 158 4.83 -2.27 -18.03
C LEU A 158 3.34 -2.52 -18.39
N GLY A 159 2.41 -2.03 -17.57
CA GLY A 159 0.97 -2.18 -17.77
C GLY A 159 0.42 -3.59 -17.52
N ASP A 160 1.18 -4.46 -16.86
CA ASP A 160 0.77 -5.82 -16.54
C ASP A 160 0.42 -5.96 -15.06
N SER A 161 -0.86 -5.85 -14.75
CA SER A 161 -1.40 -6.09 -13.41
C SER A 161 -1.80 -7.55 -13.15
N LYS A 162 -1.90 -8.37 -14.20
CA LYS A 162 -2.32 -9.77 -14.07
C LYS A 162 -1.22 -10.67 -13.52
N THR A 163 0.01 -10.47 -13.98
CA THR A 163 1.14 -11.29 -13.53
C THR A 163 1.36 -11.16 -12.02
N PRO A 164 1.47 -9.96 -11.42
CA PRO A 164 1.57 -9.83 -9.96
C PRO A 164 0.35 -10.42 -9.23
N PHE A 165 -0.86 -10.27 -9.77
CA PHE A 165 -2.05 -10.88 -9.20
C PHE A 165 -1.94 -12.41 -9.10
N TYR A 166 -1.52 -13.08 -10.19
CA TYR A 166 -1.36 -14.54 -10.17
C TYR A 166 -0.26 -14.99 -9.20
N PHE A 167 0.88 -14.29 -9.17
CA PHE A 167 1.94 -14.60 -8.21
C PHE A 167 1.45 -14.47 -6.77
N LEU A 168 0.73 -13.40 -6.45
CA LEU A 168 0.20 -13.19 -5.12
C LEU A 168 -0.85 -14.24 -4.75
N ALA A 169 -1.79 -14.56 -5.65
CA ALA A 169 -2.83 -15.55 -5.42
C ALA A 169 -2.22 -16.95 -5.14
N VAL A 170 -1.30 -17.39 -6.00
CA VAL A 170 -0.62 -18.69 -5.82
C VAL A 170 0.21 -18.69 -4.54
N SER A 171 0.97 -17.61 -4.28
CA SER A 171 1.79 -17.49 -3.07
C SER A 171 0.94 -17.54 -1.81
N SER A 172 -0.17 -16.81 -1.77
CA SER A 172 -1.07 -16.76 -0.61
C SER A 172 -1.68 -18.14 -0.30
N ILE A 173 -2.18 -18.82 -1.33
CA ILE A 173 -2.75 -20.17 -1.16
C ILE A 173 -1.69 -21.17 -0.73
N SER A 174 -0.50 -21.12 -1.33
CA SER A 174 0.62 -22.02 -0.98
C SER A 174 1.10 -21.75 0.45
N ASN A 175 1.17 -20.49 0.85
CA ASN A 175 1.59 -20.13 2.20
C ASN A 175 0.64 -20.71 3.26
N ILE A 176 -0.68 -20.56 3.10
CA ILE A 176 -1.67 -21.15 4.01
C ILE A 176 -1.47 -22.67 4.15
N ALA A 177 -1.23 -23.35 3.04
CA ALA A 177 -1.00 -24.80 3.04
C ALA A 177 0.30 -25.18 3.77
N VAL A 178 1.38 -24.42 3.54
CA VAL A 178 2.68 -24.64 4.17
C VAL A 178 2.65 -24.29 5.65
N ASP A 179 1.96 -23.21 6.05
CA ASP A 179 1.73 -22.85 7.46
C ASP A 179 1.08 -23.99 8.23
N ILE A 180 -0.04 -24.50 7.70
CA ILE A 180 -0.76 -25.62 8.34
C ILE A 180 0.15 -26.86 8.40
N TRP A 181 0.94 -27.12 7.37
CA TRP A 181 1.84 -28.27 7.33
C TRP A 181 2.96 -28.15 8.36
N PHE A 182 3.63 -26.99 8.44
CA PHE A 182 4.73 -26.77 9.39
C PHE A 182 4.24 -26.75 10.83
N VAL A 183 3.07 -26.19 11.09
CA VAL A 183 2.52 -26.11 12.43
C VAL A 183 1.92 -27.44 12.89
N LYS A 184 1.11 -28.12 12.05
CA LYS A 184 0.42 -29.36 12.46
C LYS A 184 1.27 -30.61 12.35
N VAL A 185 2.10 -30.73 11.30
CA VAL A 185 2.85 -31.96 11.02
C VAL A 185 4.23 -31.91 11.67
N PHE A 186 4.92 -30.76 11.53
CA PHE A 186 6.27 -30.61 12.12
C PHE A 186 6.27 -29.98 13.51
N HIS A 187 5.13 -29.53 14.03
CA HIS A 187 5.00 -28.92 15.37
C HIS A 187 5.98 -27.77 15.63
N MET A 188 6.26 -26.96 14.58
CA MET A 188 7.27 -25.89 14.64
C MET A 188 6.77 -24.62 15.37
N GLY A 189 5.51 -24.56 15.80
CA GLY A 189 4.98 -23.39 16.49
C GLY A 189 5.08 -22.10 15.69
N VAL A 190 5.48 -21.00 16.34
CA VAL A 190 5.66 -19.67 15.70
C VAL A 190 6.73 -19.69 14.62
N ALA A 191 7.80 -20.48 14.81
CA ALA A 191 8.85 -20.66 13.80
C ALA A 191 8.27 -21.23 12.50
N GLY A 192 7.28 -22.12 12.57
CA GLY A 192 6.62 -22.71 11.40
C GLY A 192 5.95 -21.66 10.52
N VAL A 193 5.19 -20.75 11.12
CA VAL A 193 4.54 -19.64 10.42
C VAL A 193 5.57 -18.71 9.79
N ALA A 194 6.62 -18.35 10.53
CA ALA A 194 7.68 -17.47 10.02
C ALA A 194 8.43 -18.09 8.84
N TRP A 195 8.81 -19.37 8.93
CA TRP A 195 9.51 -20.07 7.85
C TRP A 195 8.64 -20.35 6.64
N ALA A 196 7.35 -20.62 6.81
CA ALA A 196 6.42 -20.77 5.70
C ALA A 196 6.33 -19.47 4.90
N THR A 197 6.17 -18.34 5.58
CA THR A 197 6.20 -17.01 4.96
C THR A 197 7.52 -16.74 4.24
N PHE A 198 8.65 -17.01 4.88
CA PHE A 198 9.98 -16.84 4.29
C PHE A 198 10.14 -17.65 2.99
N ILE A 199 9.77 -18.93 3.00
CA ILE A 199 9.92 -19.81 1.84
C ILE A 199 8.98 -19.41 0.71
N CYS A 200 7.69 -19.18 1.00
CA CYS A 200 6.70 -18.82 -0.02
C CYS A 200 7.02 -17.45 -0.64
N GLN A 201 7.43 -16.48 0.17
CA GLN A 201 7.86 -15.17 -0.31
C GLN A 201 9.14 -15.27 -1.14
N GLY A 202 10.09 -16.11 -0.73
CA GLY A 202 11.34 -16.39 -1.45
C GLY A 202 11.09 -16.98 -2.84
N ILE A 203 10.29 -18.02 -2.92
CA ILE A 203 9.91 -18.65 -4.21
C ILE A 203 9.22 -17.63 -5.12
N SER A 204 8.26 -16.89 -4.58
CA SER A 204 7.52 -15.88 -5.34
C SER A 204 8.42 -14.77 -5.86
N CYS A 205 9.36 -14.31 -5.04
CA CYS A 205 10.35 -13.31 -5.41
C CYS A 205 11.25 -13.81 -6.57
N ILE A 206 11.82 -15.00 -6.44
CA ILE A 206 12.70 -15.59 -7.46
C ILE A 206 11.97 -15.76 -8.79
N LEU A 207 10.74 -16.28 -8.75
CA LEU A 207 9.91 -16.44 -9.94
C LEU A 207 9.56 -15.09 -10.58
N ALA A 208 9.11 -14.11 -9.77
CA ALA A 208 8.76 -12.79 -10.25
C ALA A 208 9.96 -12.08 -10.89
N MET A 209 11.12 -12.06 -10.24
CA MET A 209 12.35 -11.45 -10.77
C MET A 209 12.84 -12.17 -12.03
N THR A 210 12.75 -13.49 -12.07
CA THR A 210 13.09 -14.26 -13.30
C THR A 210 12.22 -13.84 -14.46
N VAL A 211 10.92 -13.68 -14.26
CA VAL A 211 9.99 -13.22 -15.31
C VAL A 211 10.29 -11.78 -15.71
N VAL A 212 10.60 -10.89 -14.74
CA VAL A 212 11.01 -9.51 -15.02
C VAL A 212 12.24 -9.49 -15.96
N PHE A 213 13.33 -10.16 -15.58
CA PHE A 213 14.55 -10.15 -16.38
C PHE A 213 14.37 -10.81 -17.75
N ARG A 214 13.59 -11.89 -17.84
CA ARG A 214 13.22 -12.49 -19.14
C ARG A 214 12.41 -11.54 -20.04
N ARG A 215 11.56 -10.69 -19.46
CA ARG A 215 10.82 -9.69 -20.24
C ARG A 215 11.70 -8.54 -20.69
N LEU A 216 12.56 -8.04 -19.78
CA LEU A 216 13.51 -6.98 -20.13
C LEU A 216 14.49 -7.40 -21.23
N SER A 217 14.92 -8.66 -21.26
CA SER A 217 15.80 -9.18 -22.31
C SER A 217 15.12 -9.25 -23.68
N LYS A 218 13.77 -9.41 -23.71
CA LYS A 218 12.98 -9.45 -24.96
C LYS A 218 12.58 -8.08 -25.48
N ILE A 219 12.73 -7.02 -24.68
CA ILE A 219 12.48 -5.65 -25.13
C ILE A 219 13.68 -5.21 -25.98
N GLU A 220 13.41 -4.92 -27.26
CA GLU A 220 14.44 -4.55 -28.23
C GLU A 220 15.21 -3.30 -27.79
N GLY A 221 16.52 -3.38 -27.87
CA GLY A 221 17.47 -2.29 -27.65
C GLY A 221 18.82 -2.79 -28.10
N LYS A 222 19.35 -2.26 -29.21
CA LYS A 222 20.66 -2.66 -29.79
C LYS A 222 21.84 -2.28 -28.87
N GLU A 223 21.66 -1.35 -27.93
CA GLU A 223 22.73 -0.87 -27.07
C GLU A 223 22.62 -1.49 -25.67
N LYS A 224 23.78 -1.78 -25.08
CA LYS A 224 23.85 -2.22 -23.68
C LYS A 224 23.40 -1.07 -22.77
N ALA A 225 22.39 -1.33 -21.91
CA ALA A 225 21.97 -0.37 -20.90
C ALA A 225 23.02 -0.29 -19.79
N PRO A 226 23.40 0.91 -19.33
CA PRO A 226 24.22 1.08 -18.13
C PRO A 226 23.55 0.36 -16.93
N ILE A 227 24.39 -0.17 -16.03
CA ILE A 227 23.88 -0.88 -14.84
C ILE A 227 23.40 0.11 -13.78
N PHE A 228 23.93 1.34 -13.78
CA PHE A 228 23.63 2.36 -12.78
C PHE A 228 23.69 3.75 -13.41
N ASP A 229 22.77 4.62 -13.01
CA ASP A 229 22.71 6.02 -13.39
C ASP A 229 22.29 6.88 -12.18
N LEU A 230 23.08 7.90 -11.85
CA LEU A 230 22.85 8.73 -10.69
C LEU A 230 21.66 9.68 -10.84
N GLU A 231 21.38 10.15 -12.05
CA GLU A 231 20.24 11.04 -12.31
C GLU A 231 18.91 10.25 -12.22
N LEU A 232 18.90 9.03 -12.73
CA LEU A 232 17.77 8.13 -12.53
C LEU A 232 17.59 7.76 -11.06
N LEU A 233 18.68 7.55 -10.31
CA LEU A 233 18.61 7.33 -8.86
C LEU A 233 17.97 8.52 -8.14
N LYS A 234 18.39 9.75 -8.44
CA LYS A 234 17.79 10.96 -7.86
C LYS A 234 16.30 11.03 -8.12
N GLN A 235 15.87 10.77 -9.36
CA GLN A 235 14.43 10.73 -9.71
C GLN A 235 13.66 9.65 -8.93
N ILE A 236 14.24 8.46 -8.79
CA ILE A 236 13.65 7.36 -7.99
C ILE A 236 13.51 7.78 -6.53
N VAL A 237 14.57 8.34 -5.93
CA VAL A 237 14.61 8.77 -4.52
C VAL A 237 13.59 9.88 -4.23
N VAL A 238 13.42 10.84 -5.14
CA VAL A 238 12.42 11.92 -5.02
C VAL A 238 11.01 11.37 -4.87
N ILE A 239 10.71 10.21 -5.44
CA ILE A 239 9.39 9.55 -5.31
C ILE A 239 9.39 8.55 -4.15
N ALA A 240 10.47 7.78 -3.99
CA ALA A 240 10.57 6.72 -2.99
C ALA A 240 10.51 7.27 -1.55
N VAL A 241 11.29 8.30 -1.24
CA VAL A 241 11.35 8.87 0.12
C VAL A 241 9.99 9.42 0.57
N PRO A 242 9.29 10.28 -0.18
CA PRO A 242 7.97 10.73 0.22
C PRO A 242 6.95 9.60 0.35
N SER A 243 7.02 8.58 -0.50
CA SER A 243 6.10 7.44 -0.43
C SER A 243 6.37 6.57 0.81
N THR A 244 7.63 6.38 1.20
CA THR A 244 8.03 5.75 2.45
C THR A 244 7.52 6.54 3.65
N LEU A 245 7.76 7.86 3.67
CA LEU A 245 7.30 8.74 4.73
C LEU A 245 5.78 8.71 4.87
N GLN A 246 5.05 8.78 3.76
CA GLN A 246 3.59 8.65 3.77
C GLN A 246 3.15 7.38 4.52
N GLN A 247 3.69 6.23 4.16
CA GLN A 247 3.30 4.95 4.76
C GLN A 247 3.68 4.87 6.25
N SER A 248 4.86 5.37 6.60
CA SER A 248 5.33 5.43 7.99
C SER A 248 4.47 6.37 8.84
N PHE A 249 4.11 7.55 8.32
CA PHE A 249 3.25 8.50 9.04
C PHE A 249 1.82 8.00 9.20
N ILE A 250 1.29 7.23 8.25
CA ILE A 250 -0.02 6.56 8.40
C ILE A 250 0.02 5.63 9.62
N SER A 251 1.05 4.79 9.74
CA SER A 251 1.22 3.86 10.87
C SER A 251 1.35 4.60 12.18
N LEU A 252 2.21 5.63 12.25
CA LEU A 252 2.37 6.47 13.45
C LEU A 252 1.06 7.16 13.85
N GLY A 253 0.34 7.72 12.89
CA GLY A 253 -0.96 8.37 13.14
C GLY A 253 -1.99 7.39 13.70
N ASN A 254 -2.03 6.18 13.18
CA ASN A 254 -2.93 5.13 13.69
C ASN A 254 -2.57 4.73 15.13
N ILE A 255 -1.28 4.60 15.47
CA ILE A 255 -0.82 4.31 16.84
C ILE A 255 -1.23 5.44 17.79
N MET A 256 -1.04 6.71 17.40
CA MET A 256 -1.44 7.85 18.23
C MET A 256 -2.94 7.87 18.49
N ILE A 257 -3.75 7.64 17.48
CA ILE A 257 -5.21 7.58 17.60
C ILE A 257 -5.63 6.39 18.46
N GLN A 258 -5.02 5.22 18.28
CA GLN A 258 -5.26 4.04 19.14
C GLN A 258 -4.97 4.34 20.59
N SER A 259 -3.89 5.06 20.89
CA SER A 259 -3.55 5.47 22.27
C SER A 259 -4.64 6.35 22.89
N ILE A 260 -5.25 7.26 22.12
CA ILE A 260 -6.38 8.07 22.59
C ILE A 260 -7.60 7.20 22.88
N ILE A 261 -7.90 6.25 21.99
CA ILE A 261 -9.07 5.35 22.08
C ILE A 261 -8.95 4.41 23.29
N ASN A 262 -7.75 3.99 23.63
CA ASN A 262 -7.50 3.13 24.79
C ASN A 262 -7.99 3.76 26.10
N GLY A 263 -8.07 5.09 26.19
CA GLY A 263 -8.64 5.81 27.32
C GLY A 263 -10.16 5.69 27.50
N PHE A 264 -10.88 5.18 26.47
CA PHE A 264 -12.35 5.03 26.51
C PHE A 264 -12.83 3.64 26.97
N GLY A 265 -11.92 2.73 27.28
CA GLY A 265 -12.22 1.41 27.82
C GLY A 265 -12.36 0.30 26.77
N ALA A 266 -12.32 -0.95 27.25
CA ALA A 266 -12.25 -2.14 26.42
C ALA A 266 -13.40 -2.30 25.40
N PRO A 267 -14.66 -2.03 25.71
CA PRO A 267 -15.73 -2.17 24.71
C PRO A 267 -15.59 -1.21 23.52
N VAL A 268 -15.17 0.05 23.77
CA VAL A 268 -14.93 1.04 22.72
C VAL A 268 -13.74 0.62 21.87
N MET A 269 -12.66 0.13 22.48
CA MET A 269 -11.50 -0.41 21.78
C MET A 269 -11.87 -1.58 20.87
N ALA A 270 -12.68 -2.52 21.36
CA ALA A 270 -13.10 -3.69 20.58
C ALA A 270 -13.94 -3.28 19.35
N GLY A 271 -14.92 -2.40 19.54
CA GLY A 271 -15.75 -1.89 18.46
C GLY A 271 -14.95 -1.13 17.41
N TYR A 272 -14.02 -0.27 17.86
CA TYR A 272 -13.10 0.43 16.97
C TYR A 272 -12.19 -0.54 16.20
N SER A 273 -11.59 -1.50 16.88
CA SER A 273 -10.66 -2.45 16.26
C SER A 273 -11.32 -3.27 15.14
N ALA A 274 -12.55 -3.69 15.31
CA ALA A 274 -13.31 -4.36 14.26
C ALA A 274 -13.62 -3.41 13.09
N ALA A 275 -14.12 -2.22 13.40
CA ALA A 275 -14.52 -1.25 12.38
C ALA A 275 -13.32 -0.70 11.58
N VAL A 276 -12.17 -0.47 12.21
CA VAL A 276 -10.97 0.02 11.53
C VAL A 276 -10.39 -1.02 10.57
N LYS A 277 -10.48 -2.31 10.88
CA LYS A 277 -10.07 -3.38 9.94
C LYS A 277 -10.89 -3.32 8.65
N LEU A 278 -12.21 -3.15 8.77
CA LEU A 278 -13.11 -2.97 7.63
C LEU A 278 -12.78 -1.71 6.83
N ASN A 279 -12.55 -0.59 7.52
CA ASN A 279 -12.15 0.67 6.88
C ASN A 279 -10.80 0.55 6.16
N ASN A 280 -9.81 -0.12 6.75
CA ASN A 280 -8.50 -0.32 6.15
C ASN A 280 -8.58 -1.14 4.85
N LEU A 281 -9.47 -2.14 4.77
CA LEU A 281 -9.72 -2.87 3.53
C LEU A 281 -10.17 -1.93 2.40
N VAL A 282 -11.07 -1.00 2.70
CA VAL A 282 -11.58 -0.01 1.74
C VAL A 282 -10.48 0.96 1.32
N ILE A 283 -9.77 1.55 2.29
CA ILE A 283 -8.71 2.52 2.02
C ILE A 283 -7.56 1.89 1.25
N THR A 284 -7.16 0.66 1.59
CA THR A 284 -6.13 -0.09 0.85
C THR A 284 -6.56 -0.33 -0.61
N SER A 285 -7.84 -0.63 -0.84
CA SER A 285 -8.41 -0.80 -2.17
C SER A 285 -8.29 0.47 -3.01
N PHE A 286 -8.68 1.60 -2.45
CA PHE A 286 -8.58 2.89 -3.13
C PHE A 286 -7.12 3.32 -3.35
N THR A 287 -6.23 3.07 -2.38
CA THR A 287 -4.80 3.37 -2.50
C THR A 287 -4.17 2.55 -3.63
N THR A 288 -4.50 1.28 -3.74
CA THR A 288 -3.99 0.42 -4.81
C THR A 288 -4.48 0.87 -6.20
N LEU A 289 -5.74 1.29 -6.31
CA LEU A 289 -6.25 1.91 -7.54
C LEU A 289 -5.53 3.22 -7.85
N GLY A 290 -5.27 4.06 -6.84
CA GLY A 290 -4.45 5.27 -6.97
C GLY A 290 -3.03 4.98 -7.48
N ASN A 291 -2.41 3.88 -7.01
CA ASN A 291 -1.11 3.42 -7.51
C ASN A 291 -1.18 3.00 -8.99
N GLY A 292 -2.26 2.33 -9.40
CA GLY A 292 -2.51 2.02 -10.81
C GLY A 292 -2.65 3.28 -11.68
N ILE A 293 -3.38 4.28 -11.20
CA ILE A 293 -3.54 5.57 -11.86
C ILE A 293 -2.20 6.33 -11.93
N SER A 294 -1.33 6.18 -10.94
CA SER A 294 0.03 6.74 -10.96
C SER A 294 0.83 6.19 -12.13
N ASN A 295 0.83 4.88 -12.35
CA ASN A 295 1.52 4.25 -13.48
C ASN A 295 0.91 4.66 -14.84
N TYR A 296 -0.43 4.72 -14.93
CA TYR A 296 -1.11 5.24 -16.12
C TYR A 296 -0.70 6.68 -16.43
N THR A 297 -0.66 7.54 -15.42
CA THR A 297 -0.24 8.93 -15.54
C THR A 297 1.21 9.04 -15.99
N ALA A 298 2.12 8.31 -15.35
CA ALA A 298 3.54 8.32 -15.69
C ALA A 298 3.80 7.86 -17.14
N GLN A 299 3.13 6.78 -17.61
CA GLN A 299 3.25 6.35 -19.00
C GLN A 299 2.73 7.41 -19.99
N ASN A 300 1.55 8.00 -19.71
CA ASN A 300 0.98 9.03 -20.60
C ASN A 300 1.78 10.33 -20.58
N LEU A 301 2.38 10.69 -19.42
CA LEU A 301 3.31 11.82 -19.34
C LEU A 301 4.57 11.57 -20.17
N GLY A 302 5.18 10.38 -20.03
CA GLY A 302 6.33 9.99 -20.85
C GLY A 302 6.04 9.99 -22.37
N ALA A 303 4.82 9.59 -22.75
CA ALA A 303 4.33 9.64 -24.14
C ALA A 303 3.86 11.04 -24.57
N GLN A 304 3.95 12.07 -23.73
CA GLN A 304 3.47 13.44 -23.97
C GLN A 304 1.95 13.54 -24.27
N LYS A 305 1.17 12.58 -23.79
CA LYS A 305 -0.29 12.49 -24.01
C LYS A 305 -1.08 13.13 -22.85
N LEU A 306 -0.93 14.43 -22.63
CA LEU A 306 -1.48 15.15 -21.49
C LEU A 306 -3.03 15.12 -21.41
N SER A 307 -3.72 15.13 -22.55
CA SER A 307 -5.18 14.99 -22.62
C SER A 307 -5.67 13.67 -22.01
N ARG A 308 -4.90 12.60 -22.16
CA ARG A 308 -5.22 11.28 -21.58
C ARG A 308 -5.12 11.28 -20.05
N ILE A 309 -4.28 12.15 -19.46
CA ILE A 309 -4.22 12.31 -17.99
C ILE A 309 -5.53 12.90 -17.47
N LYS A 310 -6.10 13.92 -18.16
CA LYS A 310 -7.43 14.46 -17.81
C LYS A 310 -8.52 13.39 -17.90
N GLN A 311 -8.51 12.61 -18.99
CA GLN A 311 -9.46 11.51 -19.16
C GLN A 311 -9.26 10.43 -18.07
N GLY A 312 -8.00 10.13 -17.73
CA GLY A 312 -7.64 9.20 -16.67
C GLY A 312 -8.15 9.62 -15.30
N PHE A 313 -8.12 10.93 -14.98
CA PHE A 313 -8.72 11.45 -13.76
C PHE A 313 -10.23 11.19 -13.72
N THR A 314 -10.96 11.57 -14.77
CA THR A 314 -12.42 11.37 -14.84
C THR A 314 -12.80 9.91 -14.77
N VAL A 315 -12.08 9.03 -15.48
CA VAL A 315 -12.32 7.58 -15.45
C VAL A 315 -11.94 7.01 -14.09
N GLY A 316 -10.83 7.45 -13.50
CA GLY A 316 -10.40 7.06 -12.16
C GLY A 316 -11.45 7.37 -11.11
N ILE A 317 -12.02 8.60 -11.13
CA ILE A 317 -13.12 8.98 -10.24
C ILE A 317 -14.34 8.07 -10.42
N LYS A 318 -14.76 7.81 -11.67
CA LYS A 318 -15.89 6.90 -11.95
C LYS A 318 -15.64 5.50 -11.39
N LEU A 319 -14.42 4.97 -11.56
CA LEU A 319 -14.03 3.65 -11.11
C LEU A 319 -14.06 3.54 -9.58
N VAL A 320 -13.44 4.50 -8.87
CA VAL A 320 -13.42 4.47 -7.40
C VAL A 320 -14.80 4.74 -6.80
N TRP A 321 -15.63 5.58 -7.42
CA TRP A 321 -16.99 5.84 -6.94
C TRP A 321 -17.91 4.64 -7.16
N MET A 322 -17.71 3.88 -8.22
CA MET A 322 -18.47 2.66 -8.46
C MET A 322 -18.13 1.57 -7.42
N LEU A 323 -16.91 1.57 -6.89
CA LEU A 323 -16.54 0.74 -5.75
C LEU A 323 -17.01 1.32 -4.41
N SER A 324 -16.99 2.66 -4.28
CA SER A 324 -17.41 3.34 -3.05
C SER A 324 -18.90 3.15 -2.75
N LEU A 325 -19.75 3.12 -3.79
CA LEU A 325 -21.19 3.04 -3.62
C LEU A 325 -21.64 1.76 -2.91
N PRO A 326 -21.30 0.54 -3.36
CA PRO A 326 -21.71 -0.68 -2.66
C PRO A 326 -21.08 -0.78 -1.25
N LEU A 327 -19.85 -0.31 -1.06
CA LEU A 327 -19.20 -0.31 0.26
C LEU A 327 -19.87 0.69 1.21
N PHE A 328 -20.25 1.87 0.71
CA PHE A 328 -21.06 2.84 1.47
C PHE A 328 -22.38 2.22 1.90
N LEU A 329 -23.14 1.65 0.95
CA LEU A 329 -24.44 1.04 1.27
C LEU A 329 -24.28 -0.11 2.28
N LEU A 330 -23.29 -0.96 2.09
CA LEU A 330 -23.01 -2.09 2.98
C LEU A 330 -22.67 -1.62 4.40
N TYR A 331 -21.78 -0.63 4.56
CA TYR A 331 -21.32 -0.19 5.88
C TYR A 331 -22.29 0.74 6.57
N PHE A 332 -23.00 1.58 5.82
CA PHE A 332 -23.97 2.52 6.39
C PHE A 332 -25.25 1.81 6.86
N PHE A 333 -25.78 0.90 6.05
CA PHE A 333 -27.03 0.20 6.35
C PHE A 333 -26.82 -1.19 6.95
N GLY A 334 -25.80 -1.91 6.49
CA GLY A 334 -25.49 -3.28 6.89
C GLY A 334 -24.36 -3.42 7.93
N GLY A 335 -23.85 -2.31 8.47
CA GLY A 335 -22.71 -2.30 9.40
C GLY A 335 -22.87 -3.24 10.59
N ASN A 336 -24.07 -3.38 11.12
CA ASN A 336 -24.40 -4.33 12.19
C ASN A 336 -24.10 -5.80 11.78
N ILE A 337 -24.50 -6.19 10.59
CA ILE A 337 -24.31 -7.56 10.07
C ILE A 337 -22.82 -7.81 9.86
N VAL A 338 -22.14 -6.86 9.21
CA VAL A 338 -20.72 -7.00 8.88
C VAL A 338 -19.86 -7.07 10.15
N LEU A 339 -20.12 -6.21 11.15
CA LEU A 339 -19.38 -6.23 12.41
C LEU A 339 -19.56 -7.52 13.20
N LYS A 340 -20.77 -8.08 13.22
CA LYS A 340 -21.02 -9.37 13.88
C LYS A 340 -20.29 -10.56 13.25
N LEU A 341 -19.84 -10.45 11.99
CA LEU A 341 -18.97 -11.45 11.38
C LEU A 341 -17.52 -11.39 11.89
N PHE A 342 -17.10 -10.23 12.48
CA PHE A 342 -15.76 -9.99 12.99
C PHE A 342 -15.65 -10.00 14.50
N MET A 343 -16.78 -10.08 15.21
CA MET A 343 -16.83 -10.01 16.67
C MET A 343 -17.68 -11.16 17.19
N ASP A 344 -17.06 -12.05 17.96
CA ASP A 344 -17.78 -13.09 18.70
C ASP A 344 -18.44 -12.48 19.94
N GLU A 345 -19.76 -12.59 20.03
CA GLU A 345 -20.59 -12.10 21.15
C GLU A 345 -20.24 -10.66 21.61
N PRO A 346 -20.33 -9.64 20.72
CA PRO A 346 -19.95 -8.28 21.06
C PRO A 346 -20.89 -7.69 22.12
N THR A 347 -20.32 -6.95 23.08
CA THR A 347 -21.14 -6.11 23.97
C THR A 347 -21.91 -5.08 23.14
N GLU A 348 -23.07 -4.64 23.65
CA GLU A 348 -23.89 -3.63 22.96
C GLU A 348 -23.09 -2.34 22.67
N LEU A 349 -22.27 -1.90 23.64
CA LEU A 349 -21.42 -0.72 23.47
C LEU A 349 -20.34 -0.90 22.40
N ALA A 350 -19.71 -2.08 22.33
CA ALA A 350 -18.71 -2.36 21.30
C ALA A 350 -19.34 -2.35 19.90
N LEU A 351 -20.49 -3.03 19.75
CA LEU A 351 -21.21 -3.06 18.48
C LEU A 351 -21.68 -1.66 18.05
N HIS A 352 -22.26 -0.90 18.99
CA HIS A 352 -22.71 0.47 18.75
C HIS A 352 -21.56 1.39 18.34
N THR A 353 -20.40 1.28 19.00
CA THR A 353 -19.19 2.04 18.65
C THR A 353 -18.74 1.76 17.21
N GLY A 354 -18.65 0.48 16.83
CA GLY A 354 -18.27 0.11 15.47
C GLY A 354 -19.27 0.59 14.41
N ILE A 355 -20.58 0.48 14.70
CA ILE A 355 -21.63 0.95 13.79
C ILE A 355 -21.55 2.47 13.58
N ILE A 356 -21.37 3.26 14.65
CA ILE A 356 -21.24 4.71 14.55
C ILE A 356 -20.00 5.08 13.74
N TYR A 357 -18.86 4.42 13.99
CA TYR A 357 -17.64 4.62 13.21
C TYR A 357 -17.90 4.42 11.71
N LEU A 358 -18.47 3.27 11.33
CA LEU A 358 -18.76 2.97 9.93
C LEU A 358 -19.76 3.94 9.31
N LYS A 359 -20.80 4.34 10.04
CA LYS A 359 -21.80 5.32 9.57
C LYS A 359 -21.21 6.71 9.35
N ILE A 360 -20.28 7.14 10.20
CA ILE A 360 -19.62 8.45 10.05
C ILE A 360 -18.66 8.43 8.86
N LEU A 361 -17.86 7.37 8.69
CA LEU A 361 -16.81 7.35 7.68
C LEU A 361 -17.31 6.98 6.29
N SER A 362 -18.25 6.04 6.17
CA SER A 362 -18.63 5.48 4.87
C SER A 362 -19.17 6.48 3.85
N PRO A 363 -19.92 7.55 4.19
CA PRO A 363 -20.32 8.58 3.21
C PRO A 363 -19.12 9.31 2.60
N PHE A 364 -18.01 9.43 3.36
CA PHE A 364 -16.80 10.13 2.92
C PHE A 364 -15.85 9.24 2.10
N TYR A 365 -16.20 7.98 1.83
CA TYR A 365 -15.46 7.15 0.88
C TYR A 365 -15.42 7.75 -0.53
N PHE A 366 -16.47 8.45 -0.94
CA PHE A 366 -16.47 9.19 -2.21
C PHE A 366 -15.43 10.33 -2.21
N VAL A 367 -15.24 10.97 -1.08
CA VAL A 367 -14.30 12.10 -0.91
C VAL A 367 -12.86 11.58 -0.90
N VAL A 368 -12.55 10.63 0.01
CA VAL A 368 -11.17 10.10 0.14
C VAL A 368 -10.72 9.33 -1.11
N SER A 369 -11.64 8.64 -1.79
CA SER A 369 -11.30 7.95 -3.03
C SER A 369 -10.93 8.94 -4.14
N ALA A 370 -11.63 10.08 -4.25
CA ALA A 370 -11.27 11.15 -5.17
C ALA A 370 -9.89 11.76 -4.86
N LYS A 371 -9.58 11.95 -3.56
CA LYS A 371 -8.24 12.34 -3.12
C LYS A 371 -7.18 11.38 -3.64
N LEU A 372 -7.37 10.08 -3.42
CA LEU A 372 -6.39 9.05 -3.78
C LEU A 372 -6.17 8.93 -5.29
N VAL A 373 -7.20 9.22 -6.10
CA VAL A 373 -7.06 9.38 -7.57
C VAL A 373 -6.18 10.58 -7.91
N ALA A 374 -6.47 11.74 -7.32
CA ALA A 374 -5.68 12.96 -7.55
C ALA A 374 -4.22 12.77 -7.07
N ASP A 375 -4.01 12.19 -5.89
CA ASP A 375 -2.70 11.86 -5.35
C ASP A 375 -1.93 10.89 -6.26
N GLY A 376 -2.61 9.90 -6.86
CA GLY A 376 -2.04 9.00 -7.83
C GLY A 376 -1.51 9.74 -9.07
N ILE A 377 -2.26 10.72 -9.57
CA ILE A 377 -1.83 11.54 -10.70
C ILE A 377 -0.64 12.44 -10.32
N LEU A 378 -0.71 13.13 -9.17
CA LEU A 378 0.39 13.98 -8.70
C LEU A 378 1.69 13.18 -8.55
N ARG A 379 1.61 11.98 -7.97
CA ARG A 379 2.77 11.08 -7.81
C ARG A 379 3.26 10.57 -9.17
N GLY A 380 2.37 10.12 -10.04
CA GLY A 380 2.72 9.63 -11.39
C GLY A 380 3.35 10.71 -12.27
N ALA A 381 3.02 11.97 -12.03
CA ALA A 381 3.63 13.12 -12.68
C ALA A 381 4.94 13.60 -12.00
N GLY A 382 5.35 13.00 -10.88
CA GLY A 382 6.54 13.43 -10.13
C GLY A 382 6.33 14.71 -9.30
N LEU A 383 5.09 15.19 -9.19
CA LEU A 383 4.74 16.41 -8.43
C LEU A 383 4.70 16.13 -6.92
N MET A 384 5.80 15.57 -6.39
CA MET A 384 5.88 15.03 -5.04
C MET A 384 5.70 16.08 -3.94
N LYS A 385 6.11 17.34 -4.19
CA LYS A 385 5.87 18.44 -3.24
C LYS A 385 4.38 18.63 -2.94
N TYR A 386 3.56 18.67 -3.97
CA TYR A 386 2.11 18.86 -3.82
C TYR A 386 1.43 17.64 -3.21
N PHE A 387 1.86 16.45 -3.62
CA PHE A 387 1.43 15.19 -3.02
C PHE A 387 1.71 15.15 -1.52
N MET A 388 2.93 15.52 -1.09
CA MET A 388 3.31 15.56 0.32
C MET A 388 2.46 16.57 1.11
N ILE A 389 2.30 17.80 0.61
CA ILE A 389 1.50 18.82 1.30
C ILE A 389 0.10 18.31 1.57
N ALA A 390 -0.58 17.76 0.57
CA ALA A 390 -1.95 17.25 0.73
C ALA A 390 -2.01 16.07 1.71
N THR A 391 -1.07 15.12 1.59
CA THR A 391 -1.06 13.91 2.41
C THR A 391 -0.70 14.20 3.86
N PHE A 392 0.33 15.00 4.12
CA PHE A 392 0.71 15.34 5.50
C PHE A 392 -0.30 16.26 6.18
N THR A 393 -0.97 17.14 5.42
CA THR A 393 -2.08 17.92 5.97
C THR A 393 -3.19 17.00 6.50
N ASP A 394 -3.60 15.97 5.73
CA ASP A 394 -4.57 14.98 6.20
C ASP A 394 -4.11 14.30 7.50
N LEU A 395 -2.89 13.74 7.49
CA LEU A 395 -2.40 12.93 8.61
C LEU A 395 -2.24 13.76 9.90
N ILE A 396 -1.66 14.94 9.80
CA ILE A 396 -1.44 15.83 10.95
C ILE A 396 -2.78 16.36 11.46
N LEU A 397 -3.64 16.85 10.56
CA LEU A 397 -4.94 17.38 10.94
C LEU A 397 -5.81 16.34 11.63
N ARG A 398 -5.81 15.10 11.13
CA ARG A 398 -6.55 13.97 11.72
C ARG A 398 -6.13 13.71 13.16
N VAL A 399 -4.82 13.66 13.45
CA VAL A 399 -4.31 13.39 14.80
C VAL A 399 -4.65 14.55 15.74
N ILE A 400 -4.44 15.80 15.30
CA ILE A 400 -4.77 16.99 16.10
C ILE A 400 -6.26 17.03 16.42
N LEU A 401 -7.12 16.84 15.42
CA LEU A 401 -8.58 16.87 15.61
C LEU A 401 -9.06 15.72 16.47
N ALA A 402 -8.51 14.50 16.30
CA ALA A 402 -8.84 13.37 17.14
C ALA A 402 -8.53 13.66 18.63
N PHE A 403 -7.36 14.25 18.90
CA PHE A 403 -6.99 14.65 20.26
C PHE A 403 -7.89 15.76 20.80
N CYS A 404 -8.18 16.79 20.03
CA CYS A 404 -9.04 17.89 20.47
C CYS A 404 -10.48 17.40 20.71
N PHE A 405 -11.05 16.67 19.76
CA PHE A 405 -12.44 16.22 19.86
C PHE A 405 -12.67 15.13 20.91
N SER A 406 -11.64 14.31 21.22
CA SER A 406 -11.74 13.34 22.31
C SER A 406 -12.01 13.98 23.68
N LYS A 407 -11.65 15.24 23.85
CA LYS A 407 -11.85 16.02 25.08
C LYS A 407 -13.16 16.80 25.12
N THR A 408 -13.95 16.77 24.05
CA THR A 408 -15.26 17.41 23.99
C THR A 408 -16.37 16.48 24.47
N LEU A 409 -17.59 17.00 24.52
CA LEU A 409 -18.79 16.21 24.85
C LEU A 409 -19.06 15.07 23.87
N LEU A 410 -18.43 15.09 22.68
CA LEU A 410 -18.53 14.04 21.68
C LEU A 410 -17.74 12.76 22.05
N GLY A 411 -16.75 12.87 22.94
CA GLY A 411 -15.93 11.74 23.39
C GLY A 411 -15.32 10.93 22.24
N ALA A 412 -15.51 9.61 22.24
CA ALA A 412 -15.04 8.73 21.18
C ALA A 412 -15.61 9.06 19.80
N THR A 413 -16.88 9.46 19.72
CA THR A 413 -17.52 9.86 18.45
C THR A 413 -16.82 11.05 17.80
N GLY A 414 -16.30 11.98 18.61
CA GLY A 414 -15.52 13.10 18.10
C GLY A 414 -14.24 12.65 17.39
N ILE A 415 -13.59 11.58 17.88
CA ILE A 415 -12.41 11.01 17.23
C ILE A 415 -12.77 10.55 15.81
N TRP A 416 -13.92 9.90 15.62
CA TRP A 416 -14.37 9.44 14.31
C TRP A 416 -14.59 10.59 13.32
N CYS A 417 -15.05 11.74 13.77
CA CYS A 417 -15.24 12.93 12.94
C CYS A 417 -13.94 13.54 12.42
N ALA A 418 -12.80 13.24 13.03
CA ALA A 418 -11.50 13.73 12.58
C ALA A 418 -11.10 13.21 11.19
N TRP A 419 -11.47 11.97 10.84
CA TRP A 419 -11.19 11.38 9.52
C TRP A 419 -11.89 12.13 8.38
N PRO A 420 -13.21 12.29 8.37
CA PRO A 420 -13.92 13.03 7.34
C PRO A 420 -13.38 14.44 7.14
N ILE A 421 -13.07 15.16 8.20
CA ILE A 421 -12.55 16.54 8.10
C ILE A 421 -11.17 16.52 7.44
N GLY A 422 -10.25 15.65 7.88
CA GLY A 422 -8.94 15.47 7.27
C GLY A 422 -9.05 15.13 5.79
N TRP A 423 -9.91 14.16 5.44
CA TRP A 423 -10.16 13.76 4.06
C TRP A 423 -10.72 14.90 3.19
N CYS A 424 -11.67 15.69 3.70
CA CYS A 424 -12.23 16.82 2.96
C CYS A 424 -11.17 17.89 2.66
N VAL A 425 -10.40 18.30 3.66
CA VAL A 425 -9.34 19.30 3.50
C VAL A 425 -8.27 18.82 2.52
N ALA A 426 -7.79 17.60 2.71
CA ALA A 426 -6.77 17.03 1.83
C ALA A 426 -7.28 16.83 0.40
N THR A 427 -8.55 16.43 0.22
CA THR A 427 -9.16 16.30 -1.12
C THR A 427 -9.21 17.63 -1.83
N MET A 428 -9.60 18.70 -1.13
CA MET A 428 -9.60 20.05 -1.70
C MET A 428 -8.19 20.46 -2.13
N LEU A 429 -7.16 20.18 -1.33
CA LEU A 429 -5.78 20.45 -1.68
C LEU A 429 -5.33 19.63 -2.89
N SER A 430 -5.52 18.29 -2.87
CA SER A 430 -5.10 17.42 -3.96
C SER A 430 -5.77 17.78 -5.28
N ILE A 431 -7.07 18.08 -5.28
CA ILE A 431 -7.80 18.53 -6.48
C ILE A 431 -7.32 19.91 -6.95
N SER A 432 -7.05 20.83 -6.02
CA SER A 432 -6.51 22.16 -6.35
C SER A 432 -5.14 22.05 -7.02
N PHE A 433 -4.26 21.21 -6.50
CA PHE A 433 -2.95 20.96 -7.09
C PHE A 433 -3.05 20.21 -8.43
N TYR A 434 -3.96 19.23 -8.53
CA TYR A 434 -4.26 18.57 -9.79
C TYR A 434 -4.68 19.58 -10.87
N ARG A 435 -5.56 20.53 -10.54
CA ARG A 435 -6.02 21.58 -11.48
C ARG A 435 -4.89 22.51 -11.95
N LYS A 436 -3.80 22.63 -11.21
CA LYS A 436 -2.60 23.43 -11.55
C LYS A 436 -1.51 22.60 -12.24
N GLY A 437 -1.76 21.34 -12.55
CA GLY A 437 -0.77 20.45 -13.19
C GLY A 437 -0.53 20.81 -14.65
N PRO A 438 0.55 20.26 -15.25
CA PRO A 438 0.96 20.57 -16.64
C PRO A 438 -0.13 20.34 -17.69
N TRP A 439 -1.07 19.44 -17.42
CA TRP A 439 -2.22 19.14 -18.28
C TRP A 439 -3.29 20.23 -18.27
N ALA A 440 -3.24 21.21 -17.35
CA ALA A 440 -4.28 22.24 -17.24
C ALA A 440 -4.17 23.30 -18.36
N THR A 441 -2.96 23.63 -18.76
CA THR A 441 -2.63 24.75 -19.67
C THR A 441 -2.61 24.37 -21.15
N HIS A 442 -2.69 23.05 -21.48
CA HIS A 442 -2.74 22.63 -22.89
C HIS A 442 -4.19 22.38 -23.33
N PRO A 443 -4.76 23.23 -24.19
CA PRO A 443 -5.84 22.84 -25.08
C PRO A 443 -5.31 21.76 -26.03
N ASP A 444 -6.18 20.93 -26.61
CA ASP A 444 -5.87 19.76 -27.44
C ASP A 444 -5.12 20.07 -28.79
N SER A 445 -4.28 21.09 -28.84
CA SER A 445 -3.48 21.45 -30.02
C SER A 445 -1.99 21.22 -29.77
N LEU A 446 -1.44 20.34 -30.57
CA LEU A 446 -0.03 20.10 -30.85
C LEU A 446 0.81 21.39 -30.80
N SER A 447 1.69 21.51 -29.83
CA SER A 447 2.90 22.32 -29.96
C SER A 447 4.06 21.56 -29.34
N THR A 448 4.97 21.19 -30.20
CA THR A 448 6.30 20.65 -29.95
C THR A 448 7.16 21.76 -29.35
N ASP A 449 7.28 21.80 -28.03
CA ASP A 449 8.46 22.38 -27.40
C ASP A 449 8.63 21.75 -26.01
N GLY A 450 9.66 20.92 -25.91
CA GLY A 450 9.88 20.02 -24.77
C GLY A 450 11.02 20.48 -23.85
N SER A 451 11.22 21.77 -23.59
CA SER A 451 12.41 22.26 -22.87
C SER A 451 12.19 22.75 -21.44
N ASP A 452 10.98 22.82 -20.91
CA ASP A 452 10.76 23.57 -19.64
C ASP A 452 10.27 22.75 -18.44
N PHE A 453 10.38 21.41 -18.44
CA PHE A 453 9.93 20.60 -17.30
C PHE A 453 11.00 19.64 -16.76
N PHE A 454 12.00 20.21 -16.08
CA PHE A 454 12.89 19.48 -15.18
C PHE A 454 13.04 20.20 -13.83
#